data_162518eeba57eb5d57121a8896c2ebe3
#
_entry.id   162518eeba57eb5d57121a8896c2ebe3
#
_cell.length_a   1.000
_cell.length_b   1.000
_cell.length_c   1.000
_cell.angle_alpha   90.00
_cell.angle_beta   90.00
_cell.angle_gamma   90.00
#
_symmetry.space_group_name_H-M   'P 1'
#
loop_
_entity.id
_entity.type
_entity.pdbx_description
1 polymer ?
#
loop_
_entity_poly.entity_id
_entity_poly.type
_entity_poly.pdbx_seq_one_letter_code
_entity_poly.pdbx_strand_id
1 'polypeptide(L)'
;MADVTSEVRVVGAESRDGLTLRTVGLAARGLPELRAEALPPYLGDGWARVLGALARRLAATGEPPAEVAPGVGIRFAEAGDGALVAVPPPGRDEGEWRRDVLLRLFPEARS
;
A
#
# COMPACT_ATOMS: atom_id res chain seq x y z
N MET A 1 -7.38 5.07 -25.92
CA MET A 1 -7.00 4.51 -25.75
C MET A 1 -5.92 4.39 -24.99
N ALA A 2 -5.35 5.06 -24.65
CA ALA A 2 -4.26 5.02 -23.85
C ALA A 2 -4.46 4.70 -22.44
N ASP A 3 -5.64 4.63 -22.03
CA ASP A 3 -5.87 4.38 -20.69
C ASP A 3 -5.45 3.09 -20.25
N VAL A 4 -5.29 2.15 -21.04
CA VAL A 4 -4.86 0.87 -20.63
C VAL A 4 -3.52 0.90 -19.98
N THR A 5 -2.65 1.75 -20.43
CA THR A 5 -1.32 1.80 -19.91
C THR A 5 -1.23 2.51 -18.59
N SER A 6 -2.29 3.19 -18.20
CA SER A 6 -2.24 3.91 -16.95
C SER A 6 -2.77 3.13 -15.78
N GLU A 7 -3.17 1.88 -16.02
CA GLU A 7 -3.72 1.09 -14.95
C GLU A 7 -2.64 0.61 -14.00
N VAL A 8 -2.88 0.74 -12.72
CA VAL A 8 -1.96 0.27 -11.69
C VAL A 8 -2.49 -1.02 -11.11
N ARG A 9 -1.64 -2.02 -11.03
CA ARG A 9 -2.01 -3.32 -10.50
C ARG A 9 -1.21 -3.61 -9.24
N VAL A 10 -1.72 -4.53 -8.43
CA VAL A 10 -1.02 -4.99 -7.24
C VAL A 10 -0.73 -6.46 -7.43
N VAL A 11 0.52 -6.86 -7.23
CA VAL A 11 0.93 -8.25 -7.34
C VAL A 11 1.54 -8.68 -6.02
N GLY A 12 1.44 -9.97 -5.71
CA GLY A 12 1.93 -10.49 -4.44
C GLY A 12 2.87 -11.65 -4.62
N ALA A 13 3.74 -11.84 -3.63
CA ALA A 13 4.65 -12.97 -3.58
C ALA A 13 4.81 -13.40 -2.13
N GLU A 14 4.77 -14.70 -1.89
CA GLU A 14 4.96 -15.22 -0.54
C GLU A 14 6.39 -15.60 -0.30
N SER A 15 6.84 -15.38 0.93
CA SER A 15 8.17 -15.79 1.34
C SER A 15 8.09 -16.30 2.77
N ARG A 16 9.22 -16.71 3.34
CA ARG A 16 9.26 -17.14 4.71
C ARG A 16 8.78 -16.10 5.66
N ASP A 17 9.04 -14.82 5.36
CA ASP A 17 8.69 -13.74 6.26
C ASP A 17 7.25 -13.27 6.11
N GLY A 18 6.52 -13.82 5.17
CA GLY A 18 5.14 -13.44 4.96
C GLY A 18 4.89 -13.06 3.51
N LEU A 19 3.84 -12.30 3.29
CA LEU A 19 3.44 -11.89 1.96
C LEU A 19 3.96 -10.50 1.65
N THR A 20 4.51 -10.33 0.46
CA THR A 20 4.93 -9.01 -0.03
C THR A 20 4.00 -8.62 -1.17
N LEU A 21 3.40 -7.45 -1.05
CA LEU A 21 2.57 -6.88 -2.11
C LEU A 21 3.26 -5.66 -2.68
N ARG A 22 3.16 -5.48 -4.00
CA ARG A 22 3.73 -4.30 -4.62
C ARG A 22 2.84 -3.85 -5.76
N THR A 23 2.90 -2.56 -6.06
CA THR A 23 2.19 -2.02 -7.20
C THR A 23 3.04 -2.16 -8.45
N VAL A 24 2.37 -2.21 -9.60
CA VAL A 24 3.03 -2.21 -10.89
C VAL A 24 2.27 -1.22 -11.75
N GLY A 25 2.97 -0.29 -12.33
CA GLY A 25 2.37 0.71 -13.21
C GLY A 25 2.66 2.14 -12.82
N LEU A 26 3.05 2.40 -11.57
CA LEU A 26 3.37 3.76 -11.15
C LEU A 26 4.65 4.26 -11.80
N ALA A 27 5.62 3.38 -12.00
CA ALA A 27 6.88 3.78 -12.61
C ALA A 27 6.69 4.32 -14.03
N ALA A 28 5.69 3.83 -14.73
CA ALA A 28 5.40 4.33 -16.08
C ALA A 28 4.92 5.78 -16.05
N ARG A 29 4.53 6.28 -14.88
CA ARG A 29 4.12 7.66 -14.71
C ARG A 29 5.18 8.50 -14.03
N GLY A 30 6.40 7.95 -13.87
CA GLY A 30 7.47 8.65 -13.19
C GLY A 30 7.33 8.69 -11.68
N LEU A 31 6.55 7.77 -11.11
CA LEU A 31 6.30 7.72 -9.68
C LEU A 31 6.90 6.45 -9.09
N PRO A 32 7.26 6.49 -7.79
CA PRO A 32 7.78 5.26 -7.16
C PRO A 32 6.67 4.24 -6.98
N GLU A 33 7.02 2.97 -7.08
CA GLU A 33 6.07 1.91 -6.77
C GLU A 33 5.90 1.83 -5.27
N LEU A 34 4.75 1.33 -4.83
CA LEU A 34 4.47 1.16 -3.41
C LEU A 34 4.55 -0.31 -3.05
N ARG A 35 4.95 -0.60 -1.83
CA ARG A 35 5.17 -1.97 -1.36
C ARG A 35 4.69 -2.12 0.07
N ALA A 36 4.18 -3.31 0.41
CA ALA A 36 3.91 -3.71 1.78
C ALA A 36 4.59 -5.04 1.99
N GLU A 37 5.41 -5.16 3.04
CA GLU A 37 6.25 -6.34 3.24
C GLU A 37 5.89 -7.08 4.51
N ALA A 38 6.16 -8.37 4.53
CA ALA A 38 5.98 -9.22 5.70
C ALA A 38 4.54 -9.19 6.24
N LEU A 39 3.58 -9.18 5.34
CA LEU A 39 2.17 -9.19 5.74
C LEU A 39 1.75 -10.60 6.14
N PRO A 40 0.94 -10.74 7.18
CA PRO A 40 0.28 -12.02 7.40
C PRO A 40 -0.59 -12.36 6.20
N PRO A 41 -0.58 -13.60 5.73
CA PRO A 41 -1.33 -13.93 4.50
C PRO A 41 -2.82 -13.60 4.58
N TYR A 42 -3.41 -13.67 5.76
CA TYR A 42 -4.83 -13.38 5.88
C TYR A 42 -5.17 -11.90 5.63
N LEU A 43 -4.16 -11.02 5.63
CA LEU A 43 -4.37 -9.62 5.29
C LEU A 43 -4.12 -9.32 3.82
N GLY A 44 -3.73 -10.33 3.04
CA GLY A 44 -3.27 -10.09 1.68
C GLY A 44 -4.31 -9.43 0.78
N ASP A 45 -5.51 -9.98 0.74
CA ASP A 45 -6.55 -9.43 -0.14
C ASP A 45 -6.91 -8.01 0.26
N GLY A 46 -7.06 -7.77 1.55
CA GLY A 46 -7.40 -6.44 2.02
C GLY A 46 -6.32 -5.43 1.74
N TRP A 47 -5.07 -5.80 2.01
CA TRP A 47 -3.96 -4.87 1.78
C TRP A 47 -3.66 -4.66 0.30
N ALA A 48 -4.03 -5.61 -0.57
CA ALA A 48 -3.94 -5.36 -2.00
C ALA A 48 -4.87 -4.21 -2.38
N ARG A 49 -6.06 -4.16 -1.79
CA ARG A 49 -6.98 -3.05 -2.01
C ARG A 49 -6.45 -1.75 -1.42
N VAL A 50 -5.80 -1.84 -0.25
CA VAL A 50 -5.20 -0.65 0.38
C VAL A 50 -4.11 -0.07 -0.52
N LEU A 51 -3.21 -0.91 -1.01
CA LEU A 51 -2.15 -0.42 -1.89
C LEU A 51 -2.72 0.17 -3.17
N GLY A 52 -3.77 -0.44 -3.72
CA GLY A 52 -4.41 0.11 -4.90
C GLY A 52 -4.99 1.48 -4.65
N ALA A 53 -5.61 1.68 -3.48
CA ALA A 53 -6.17 2.99 -3.13
C ALA A 53 -5.06 4.03 -2.93
N LEU A 54 -3.97 3.63 -2.27
CA LEU A 54 -2.84 4.54 -2.06
C LEU A 54 -2.19 4.91 -3.39
N ALA A 55 -2.08 3.94 -4.29
CA ALA A 55 -1.50 4.19 -5.61
C ALA A 55 -2.33 5.19 -6.41
N ARG A 56 -3.65 5.09 -6.30
CA ARG A 56 -4.51 6.04 -6.99
C ARG A 56 -4.34 7.45 -6.43
N ARG A 57 -4.16 7.57 -5.12
CA ARG A 57 -3.94 8.87 -4.51
C ARG A 57 -2.59 9.44 -4.94
N LEU A 58 -1.56 8.60 -4.96
CA LEU A 58 -0.24 9.03 -5.40
C LEU A 58 -0.29 9.49 -6.85
N ALA A 59 -0.98 8.73 -7.70
CA ALA A 59 -1.08 9.09 -9.11
C ALA A 59 -1.83 10.41 -9.30
N ALA A 60 -2.80 10.69 -8.44
CA ALA A 60 -3.59 11.91 -8.55
C ALA A 60 -2.84 13.14 -8.06
N THR A 61 -2.01 13.00 -7.04
CA THR A 61 -1.37 14.16 -6.42
C THR A 61 0.13 14.27 -6.68
N GLY A 62 0.77 13.17 -7.06
CA GLY A 62 2.23 13.13 -7.24
C GLY A 62 2.99 12.93 -5.95
N GLU A 63 2.32 12.83 -4.82
CA GLU A 63 2.98 12.67 -3.52
C GLU A 63 2.30 11.61 -2.69
N PRO A 64 3.08 10.84 -1.91
CA PRO A 64 2.48 9.84 -1.03
C PRO A 64 1.67 10.54 0.07
N PRO A 65 0.53 9.99 0.45
CA PRO A 65 -0.27 10.62 1.50
C PRO A 65 0.37 10.44 2.88
N ALA A 66 0.11 11.36 3.79
CA ALA A 66 0.56 11.25 5.17
C ALA A 66 -0.47 10.57 6.06
N GLU A 67 -1.70 10.48 5.60
CA GLU A 67 -2.77 9.79 6.32
C GLU A 67 -3.58 8.99 5.33
N VAL A 68 -4.01 7.80 5.75
CA VAL A 68 -4.90 6.99 4.92
C VAL A 68 -6.34 7.37 5.17
N ALA A 69 -6.64 7.88 6.37
CA ALA A 69 -7.95 8.36 6.77
C ALA A 69 -7.73 9.29 7.94
N PRO A 70 -8.69 10.12 8.30
CA PRO A 70 -8.51 11.04 9.44
C PRO A 70 -8.12 10.25 10.70
N GLY A 71 -7.02 10.64 11.29
CA GLY A 71 -6.52 10.00 12.50
C GLY A 71 -5.71 8.74 12.29
N VAL A 72 -5.53 8.29 11.06
CA VAL A 72 -4.74 7.09 10.79
C VAL A 72 -3.59 7.47 9.88
N GLY A 73 -2.42 7.66 10.47
CA GLY A 73 -1.23 8.09 9.73
C GLY A 73 -0.56 6.94 9.01
N ILE A 74 0.30 7.28 8.06
CA ILE A 74 1.08 6.31 7.33
C ILE A 74 2.41 6.96 6.97
N ARG A 75 3.47 6.16 6.95
CA ARG A 75 4.76 6.63 6.50
C ARG A 75 5.25 5.72 5.40
N PHE A 76 6.16 6.23 4.60
CA PHE A 76 6.75 5.47 3.50
C PHE A 76 8.27 5.52 3.65
N ALA A 77 8.85 4.34 3.75
CA ALA A 77 10.31 4.20 3.87
C ALA A 77 10.86 3.84 2.50
N GLU A 78 12.00 4.42 2.15
CA GLU A 78 12.60 4.10 0.87
C GLU A 78 13.25 2.73 0.91
N ALA A 79 12.94 1.91 -0.08
CA ALA A 79 13.65 0.66 -0.27
C ALA A 79 14.84 0.95 -1.17
N GLY A 80 15.83 0.10 -1.16
CA GLY A 80 17.04 0.34 -1.92
C GLY A 80 16.84 0.38 -3.43
N ASP A 81 15.71 -0.12 -3.92
CA ASP A 81 15.41 -0.16 -5.35
C ASP A 81 14.50 0.99 -5.80
N GLY A 82 14.28 1.97 -4.96
CA GLY A 82 13.46 3.13 -5.33
C GLY A 82 11.99 3.01 -5.00
N ALA A 83 11.54 1.86 -4.55
CA ALA A 83 10.15 1.70 -4.14
C ALA A 83 9.95 2.28 -2.74
N LEU A 84 8.71 2.58 -2.40
CA LEU A 84 8.35 3.06 -1.07
C LEU A 84 7.57 1.98 -0.33
N VAL A 85 8.02 1.66 0.88
CA VAL A 85 7.38 0.65 1.70
C VAL A 85 6.46 1.33 2.71
N ALA A 86 5.20 0.92 2.75
CA ALA A 86 4.24 1.47 3.70
C ALA A 86 4.55 0.95 5.10
N VAL A 87 4.75 1.85 6.04
CA VAL A 87 5.10 1.50 7.41
C VAL A 87 4.26 2.33 8.37
N PRO A 88 4.09 1.84 9.61
CA PRO A 88 3.31 2.61 10.59
C PRO A 88 4.07 3.82 11.07
N PRO A 89 3.34 4.81 11.59
CA PRO A 89 3.99 5.93 12.25
C PRO A 89 4.71 5.46 13.52
N PRO A 90 5.66 6.24 14.02
CA PRO A 90 6.37 5.85 15.23
C PRO A 90 5.39 5.62 16.39
N GLY A 91 5.66 4.61 17.17
CA GLY A 91 4.85 4.32 18.35
C GLY A 91 3.62 3.46 18.10
N ARG A 92 3.35 3.09 16.86
CA ARG A 92 2.21 2.23 16.57
C ARG A 92 2.67 0.79 16.39
N ASP A 93 1.89 -0.13 16.95
CA ASP A 93 2.12 -1.55 16.71
C ASP A 93 1.79 -1.87 15.26
N GLU A 94 2.69 -2.57 14.58
CA GLU A 94 2.53 -2.79 13.15
C GLU A 94 1.29 -3.60 12.81
N GLY A 95 1.01 -4.63 13.60
CA GLY A 95 -0.15 -5.47 13.34
C GLY A 95 -1.46 -4.74 13.53
N GLU A 96 -1.55 -3.95 14.63
CA GLU A 96 -2.75 -3.18 14.87
C GLU A 96 -2.95 -2.10 13.81
N TRP A 97 -1.85 -1.45 13.43
CA TRP A 97 -1.93 -0.39 12.43
C TRP A 97 -2.40 -0.95 11.08
N ARG A 98 -1.91 -2.12 10.70
CA ARG A 98 -2.32 -2.73 9.44
C ARG A 98 -3.82 -3.00 9.43
N ARG A 99 -4.36 -3.47 10.54
CA ARG A 99 -5.79 -3.71 10.63
C ARG A 99 -6.58 -2.43 10.65
N ASP A 100 -6.08 -1.41 11.35
CA ASP A 100 -6.74 -0.10 11.38
C ASP A 100 -6.82 0.52 10.00
N VAL A 101 -5.72 0.48 9.24
CA VAL A 101 -5.70 1.02 7.89
C VAL A 101 -6.74 0.32 7.04
N LEU A 102 -6.76 -1.00 7.10
CA LEU A 102 -7.70 -1.78 6.30
C LEU A 102 -9.14 -1.45 6.65
N LEU A 103 -9.47 -1.43 7.94
CA LEU A 103 -10.84 -1.22 8.36
C LEU A 103 -11.33 0.20 8.15
N ARG A 104 -10.43 1.17 8.18
CA ARG A 104 -10.81 2.54 7.92
C ARG A 104 -11.08 2.78 6.45
N LEU A 105 -10.29 2.16 5.56
CA LEU A 105 -10.50 2.32 4.13
C LEU A 105 -11.62 1.42 3.61
N PHE A 106 -11.74 0.22 4.19
CA PHE A 106 -12.70 -0.78 3.72
C PHE A 106 -13.39 -1.41 4.90
N PRO A 107 -14.37 -0.72 5.49
CA PRO A 107 -15.04 -1.22 6.70
C PRO A 107 -15.70 -2.58 6.51
N GLU A 108 -16.08 -2.92 5.28
CA GLU A 108 -16.71 -4.21 5.04
C GLU A 108 -15.74 -5.38 5.24
N ALA A 109 -14.45 -5.14 5.28
CA ALA A 109 -13.47 -6.20 5.52
C ALA A 109 -13.54 -6.78 6.91
N ARG A 110 -14.33 -6.11 7.81
CA ARG A 110 -14.46 -6.58 9.14
C ARG A 110 -15.28 -7.83 9.27
N SER A 111 -16.17 -8.09 8.40
CA SER A 111 -17.07 -9.23 8.54
C SER A 111 -16.48 -10.60 8.12
#